data_09c9755f61bcc8ea83e033dc14a43664
#
_entry.id   09c9755f61bcc8ea83e033dc14a43664
#
_cell.length_a   1.000
_cell.length_b   1.000
_cell.length_c   1.000
_cell.angle_alpha   90.00
_cell.angle_beta   90.00
_cell.angle_gamma   90.00
#
_symmetry.space_group_name_H-M   'P 1'
#
loop_
_entity.id
_entity.type
_entity.pdbx_description
1 polymer ?
#
loop_
_entity_poly.entity_id
_entity_poly.type
_entity_poly.pdbx_seq_one_letter_code
_entity_poly.pdbx_strand_id
1 'polypeptide(L)'
;MSFPRLRQTAIALAASMMMVGLSACGGGSDDPAPTAPVVAASVPDASMHFNRVATFAVCAQVGASCESATPVNAEIVAASSDGMTLIYTSGLSRQIGFVDITDPAAPVGLGALTLVGEPTSVAVVGAHALVAVNTSASFTAPTGKLVVVHIATRTKVAELDLGGQPDSVAVSKDGRYAAVVIENERDESVNGGAIPQLPAGRLAIIDLVGAPAAWTRRDVALTGLAA
;
A
#
# COMPACT_ATOMS: atom_id res chain seq x y z
N MET A 1 -8.10 48.27 -4.36
CA MET A 1 -9.18 47.48 -4.97
C MET A 1 -9.67 46.50 -3.91
N SER A 2 -10.88 46.76 -3.38
CA SER A 2 -11.49 45.98 -2.28
C SER A 2 -12.29 44.81 -2.85
N PHE A 3 -12.08 43.61 -2.33
CA PHE A 3 -12.92 42.44 -2.63
C PHE A 3 -14.01 42.29 -1.56
N PRO A 4 -15.26 41.99 -1.94
CA PRO A 4 -16.38 41.86 -1.01
C PRO A 4 -16.37 40.47 -0.34
N ARG A 5 -16.64 40.44 0.97
CA ARG A 5 -16.84 39.26 1.78
C ARG A 5 -18.19 38.60 1.49
N LEU A 6 -18.18 37.32 1.12
CA LEU A 6 -19.39 36.50 1.03
C LEU A 6 -19.86 36.14 2.44
N ARG A 7 -21.10 36.46 2.76
CA ARG A 7 -21.80 36.06 3.97
C ARG A 7 -22.34 34.63 3.80
N GLN A 8 -21.95 33.73 4.67
CA GLN A 8 -22.58 32.42 4.79
C GLN A 8 -23.89 32.54 5.60
N THR A 9 -24.99 32.18 4.97
CA THR A 9 -26.32 32.07 5.61
C THR A 9 -26.46 30.62 6.11
N ALA A 10 -26.59 30.47 7.42
CA ALA A 10 -26.93 29.20 8.05
C ALA A 10 -28.45 28.97 7.92
N ILE A 11 -28.83 27.83 7.33
CA ILE A 11 -30.22 27.37 7.29
C ILE A 11 -30.40 26.38 8.43
N ALA A 12 -31.20 26.78 9.43
CA ALA A 12 -31.64 25.91 10.50
C ALA A 12 -32.88 25.12 10.02
N LEU A 13 -32.76 23.79 10.02
CA LEU A 13 -33.88 22.89 9.74
C LEU A 13 -34.50 22.47 11.07
N ALA A 14 -35.73 22.95 11.35
CA ALA A 14 -36.53 22.53 12.50
C ALA A 14 -37.28 21.24 12.14
N ALA A 15 -37.01 20.17 12.86
CA ALA A 15 -37.77 18.92 12.79
C ALA A 15 -38.91 18.96 13.82
N SER A 16 -40.16 19.03 13.37
CA SER A 16 -41.38 18.89 14.19
C SER A 16 -41.65 17.42 14.49
N MET A 17 -41.61 17.06 15.76
CA MET A 17 -42.03 15.76 16.28
C MET A 17 -43.56 15.78 16.51
N MET A 18 -44.32 14.99 15.75
CA MET A 18 -45.72 14.76 15.97
C MET A 18 -45.87 13.53 16.89
N MET A 19 -46.26 13.77 18.12
CA MET A 19 -46.72 12.69 19.02
C MET A 19 -48.19 12.35 18.74
N VAL A 20 -48.42 11.13 18.33
CA VAL A 20 -49.77 10.55 18.32
C VAL A 20 -49.91 9.69 19.56
N GLY A 21 -50.66 10.15 20.55
CA GLY A 21 -51.07 9.37 21.69
C GLY A 21 -52.21 8.41 21.33
N LEU A 22 -52.02 7.12 21.55
CA LEU A 22 -53.11 6.15 21.69
C LEU A 22 -53.18 5.69 23.15
N SER A 23 -54.19 6.17 23.82
CA SER A 23 -54.61 5.58 25.10
C SER A 23 -55.54 4.39 24.82
N ALA A 24 -55.08 3.21 25.17
CA ALA A 24 -55.96 2.02 25.29
C ALA A 24 -55.92 1.57 26.77
N CYS A 25 -57.07 1.69 27.37
CA CYS A 25 -57.38 1.16 28.70
C CYS A 25 -57.71 -0.32 28.56
N GLY A 26 -57.01 -1.19 29.29
CA GLY A 26 -57.32 -2.62 29.36
C GLY A 26 -56.53 -3.24 30.50
N GLY A 27 -57.19 -3.48 31.65
CA GLY A 27 -56.58 -4.14 32.80
C GLY A 27 -56.37 -5.63 32.52
N GLY A 28 -55.31 -6.17 33.06
CA GLY A 28 -55.00 -7.60 33.05
C GLY A 28 -53.64 -7.89 33.69
N SER A 29 -53.71 -8.51 34.85
CA SER A 29 -52.73 -9.38 35.54
C SER A 29 -51.25 -9.18 35.27
N ASP A 30 -50.55 -8.78 36.34
CA ASP A 30 -49.08 -8.71 36.45
C ASP A 30 -48.43 -10.10 36.50
N ASP A 31 -48.41 -10.81 35.37
CA ASP A 31 -47.47 -11.93 35.19
C ASP A 31 -46.20 -11.41 34.54
N PRO A 32 -45.02 -11.57 35.19
CA PRO A 32 -43.78 -11.20 34.55
C PRO A 32 -43.58 -12.02 33.27
N ALA A 33 -43.47 -11.34 32.16
CA ALA A 33 -43.18 -11.99 30.86
C ALA A 33 -41.94 -12.91 31.01
N PRO A 34 -41.99 -14.13 30.46
CA PRO A 34 -40.83 -15.02 30.54
C PRO A 34 -39.64 -14.34 29.86
N THR A 35 -38.63 -14.07 30.66
CA THR A 35 -37.31 -13.62 30.15
C THR A 35 -36.79 -14.70 29.23
N ALA A 36 -36.75 -14.39 27.92
CA ALA A 36 -36.09 -15.26 26.97
C ALA A 36 -34.67 -15.54 27.44
N PRO A 37 -34.19 -16.79 27.38
CA PRO A 37 -32.83 -17.08 27.80
C PRO A 37 -31.89 -16.25 26.95
N VAL A 38 -31.08 -15.42 27.62
CA VAL A 38 -29.97 -14.73 26.96
C VAL A 38 -29.00 -15.82 26.56
N VAL A 39 -29.04 -16.24 25.31
CA VAL A 39 -28.02 -17.09 24.72
C VAL A 39 -26.76 -16.23 24.73
N ALA A 40 -25.86 -16.53 25.65
CA ALA A 40 -24.52 -15.93 25.64
C ALA A 40 -23.94 -16.23 24.25
N ALA A 41 -23.69 -15.18 23.49
CA ALA A 41 -23.00 -15.32 22.20
C ALA A 41 -21.68 -16.04 22.50
N SER A 42 -21.53 -17.24 21.95
CA SER A 42 -20.27 -17.96 22.05
C SER A 42 -19.17 -17.06 21.49
N VAL A 43 -18.18 -16.74 22.32
CA VAL A 43 -16.98 -16.04 21.84
C VAL A 43 -16.37 -16.92 20.76
N PRO A 44 -16.22 -16.46 19.52
CA PRO A 44 -15.61 -17.28 18.47
C PRO A 44 -14.25 -17.78 18.92
N ASP A 45 -13.95 -19.06 18.67
CA ASP A 45 -12.64 -19.62 18.97
C ASP A 45 -11.57 -18.84 18.21
N ALA A 46 -10.71 -18.11 18.94
CA ALA A 46 -9.66 -17.26 18.38
C ALA A 46 -8.68 -18.03 17.50
N SER A 47 -8.57 -19.35 17.66
CA SER A 47 -7.71 -20.21 16.85
C SER A 47 -8.22 -20.39 15.41
N MET A 48 -9.51 -20.13 15.15
CA MET A 48 -10.15 -20.30 13.86
C MET A 48 -10.32 -18.99 13.07
N HIS A 49 -9.84 -17.87 13.60
CA HIS A 49 -10.03 -16.54 13.00
C HIS A 49 -8.71 -15.77 12.94
N PHE A 50 -8.56 -14.96 11.89
CA PHE A 50 -7.49 -13.97 11.84
C PHE A 50 -7.81 -12.84 12.81
N ASN A 51 -7.00 -12.70 13.85
CA ASN A 51 -7.12 -11.61 14.82
C ASN A 51 -5.94 -10.66 14.67
N ARG A 52 -6.22 -9.35 14.77
CA ARG A 52 -5.16 -8.36 14.84
C ARG A 52 -4.41 -8.50 16.17
N VAL A 53 -3.12 -8.83 16.10
CA VAL A 53 -2.26 -9.01 17.28
C VAL A 53 -1.66 -7.67 17.70
N ALA A 54 -1.22 -6.85 16.73
CA ALA A 54 -0.64 -5.53 16.97
C ALA A 54 -0.91 -4.57 15.81
N THR A 55 -0.54 -3.32 15.99
CA THR A 55 -0.53 -2.28 14.95
C THR A 55 0.78 -1.51 15.09
N PHE A 56 1.49 -1.32 13.98
CA PHE A 56 2.67 -0.47 13.92
C PHE A 56 2.34 0.81 13.13
N ALA A 57 2.53 1.98 13.75
CA ALA A 57 2.32 3.27 13.10
C ALA A 57 3.58 3.67 12.31
N VAL A 58 3.54 3.57 10.99
CA VAL A 58 4.70 3.84 10.12
C VAL A 58 5.23 5.27 10.22
N CYS A 59 4.39 6.24 10.58
CA CYS A 59 4.79 7.62 10.85
C CYS A 59 5.83 7.74 11.97
N ALA A 60 5.84 6.82 12.94
CA ALA A 60 6.83 6.82 14.02
C ALA A 60 8.27 6.58 13.54
N GLN A 61 8.47 6.06 12.31
CA GLN A 61 9.80 5.81 11.77
C GLN A 61 10.44 7.02 11.09
N VAL A 62 9.66 8.02 10.71
CA VAL A 62 10.18 9.19 9.97
C VAL A 62 10.53 10.39 10.86
N GLY A 63 10.58 10.17 12.17
CA GLY A 63 10.98 11.19 13.16
C GLY A 63 9.95 12.31 13.35
N ALA A 64 8.77 12.18 12.78
CA ALA A 64 7.68 13.11 12.92
C ALA A 64 6.65 12.56 13.93
N SER A 65 5.95 13.43 14.64
CA SER A 65 4.71 13.02 15.28
C SER A 65 3.76 12.53 14.18
N CYS A 66 2.95 11.51 14.46
CA CYS A 66 1.95 11.01 13.49
C CYS A 66 0.91 12.07 13.08
N GLU A 67 0.98 13.24 13.66
CA GLU A 67 0.21 14.45 13.32
C GLU A 67 0.95 15.39 12.36
N SER A 68 2.16 15.01 11.93
CA SER A 68 2.98 15.82 11.01
C SER A 68 2.30 15.99 9.64
N ALA A 69 2.51 17.16 9.05
CA ALA A 69 2.10 17.46 7.67
C ALA A 69 2.85 16.62 6.61
N THR A 70 3.85 15.83 6.98
CA THR A 70 4.55 14.94 6.07
C THR A 70 3.76 13.63 5.93
N PRO A 71 3.10 13.41 4.79
CA PRO A 71 2.33 12.21 4.60
C PRO A 71 3.25 11.00 4.49
N VAL A 72 2.93 9.94 5.22
CA VAL A 72 3.53 8.61 5.10
C VAL A 72 2.41 7.59 4.98
N ASN A 73 2.65 6.58 4.20
CA ASN A 73 1.74 5.47 4.00
C ASN A 73 2.51 4.14 4.02
N ALA A 74 1.78 3.05 4.11
CA ALA A 74 2.29 1.72 3.81
C ALA A 74 1.33 1.10 2.80
N GLU A 75 1.83 0.80 1.60
CA GLU A 75 1.00 0.33 0.49
C GLU A 75 1.28 -1.13 0.18
N ILE A 76 2.51 -1.44 -0.23
CA ILE A 76 2.93 -2.80 -0.54
C ILE A 76 3.88 -3.29 0.55
N VAL A 77 3.70 -4.52 0.99
CA VAL A 77 4.52 -5.13 2.03
C VAL A 77 5.04 -6.48 1.58
N ALA A 78 6.29 -6.77 1.92
CA ALA A 78 6.90 -8.09 1.79
C ALA A 78 7.57 -8.48 3.12
N ALA A 79 7.63 -9.78 3.40
CA ALA A 79 8.38 -10.31 4.54
C ALA A 79 9.76 -10.77 4.08
N SER A 80 10.76 -10.60 4.95
CA SER A 80 12.08 -11.21 4.77
C SER A 80 11.99 -12.74 4.69
N SER A 81 12.99 -13.38 4.11
CA SER A 81 12.98 -14.84 3.91
C SER A 81 12.88 -15.65 5.20
N ASP A 82 13.31 -15.09 6.33
CA ASP A 82 13.16 -15.69 7.67
C ASP A 82 11.82 -15.35 8.34
N GLY A 83 11.02 -14.44 7.73
CA GLY A 83 9.74 -14.00 8.24
C GLY A 83 9.83 -13.03 9.42
N MET A 84 11.01 -12.51 9.78
CA MET A 84 11.21 -11.69 10.99
C MET A 84 11.22 -10.19 10.71
N THR A 85 11.31 -9.78 9.46
CA THR A 85 11.29 -8.35 9.07
C THR A 85 10.24 -8.10 8.00
N LEU A 86 9.37 -7.11 8.20
CA LEU A 86 8.53 -6.58 7.14
C LEU A 86 9.25 -5.42 6.45
N ILE A 87 9.14 -5.38 5.12
CA ILE A 87 9.58 -4.27 4.29
C ILE A 87 8.34 -3.69 3.61
N TYR A 88 8.10 -2.39 3.77
CA TYR A 88 6.94 -1.74 3.15
C TYR A 88 7.35 -0.57 2.27
N THR A 89 6.54 -0.28 1.24
CA THR A 89 6.69 0.92 0.41
C THR A 89 5.87 2.07 0.98
N SER A 90 6.42 3.29 0.86
CA SER A 90 5.71 4.54 1.09
C SER A 90 5.91 5.46 -0.11
N GLY A 91 4.94 5.47 -1.02
CA GLY A 91 4.97 6.28 -2.25
C GLY A 91 5.04 7.76 -1.91
N LEU A 92 4.18 8.22 -1.01
CA LEU A 92 4.08 9.63 -0.61
C LEU A 92 5.38 10.20 -0.04
N SER A 93 6.13 9.43 0.73
CA SER A 93 7.40 9.86 1.31
C SER A 93 8.63 9.44 0.50
N ARG A 94 8.43 8.69 -0.59
CA ARG A 94 9.52 8.12 -1.42
C ARG A 94 10.50 7.30 -0.60
N GLN A 95 9.97 6.40 0.23
CA GLN A 95 10.76 5.59 1.15
C GLN A 95 10.34 4.12 1.12
N ILE A 96 11.24 3.27 1.54
CA ILE A 96 10.90 1.95 2.06
C ILE A 96 11.21 1.92 3.55
N GLY A 97 10.31 1.33 4.32
CA GLY A 97 10.51 1.17 5.76
C GLY A 97 10.68 -0.30 6.15
N PHE A 98 11.29 -0.53 7.30
CA PHE A 98 11.60 -1.85 7.85
C PHE A 98 11.02 -1.97 9.25
N VAL A 99 10.37 -3.09 9.54
CA VAL A 99 9.75 -3.35 10.85
C VAL A 99 10.17 -4.74 11.30
N ASP A 100 10.77 -4.81 12.49
CA ASP A 100 11.02 -6.08 13.18
C ASP A 100 9.70 -6.63 13.71
N ILE A 101 9.39 -7.86 13.35
CA ILE A 101 8.23 -8.62 13.79
C ILE A 101 8.63 -9.96 14.45
N THR A 102 9.85 -10.05 14.95
CA THR A 102 10.32 -11.22 15.71
C THR A 102 9.35 -11.53 16.87
N ASP A 103 8.84 -10.49 17.54
CA ASP A 103 7.63 -10.57 18.37
C ASP A 103 6.47 -9.88 17.62
N PRO A 104 5.56 -10.62 17.02
CA PRO A 104 4.45 -10.02 16.28
C PRO A 104 3.46 -9.24 17.16
N ALA A 105 3.47 -9.43 18.48
CA ALA A 105 2.67 -8.65 19.43
C ALA A 105 3.31 -7.29 19.77
N ALA A 106 4.61 -7.12 19.51
CA ALA A 106 5.37 -5.92 19.81
C ALA A 106 6.29 -5.52 18.64
N PRO A 107 5.74 -5.16 17.45
CA PRO A 107 6.54 -4.80 16.29
C PRO A 107 7.36 -3.53 16.53
N VAL A 108 8.64 -3.54 16.08
CA VAL A 108 9.59 -2.45 16.30
C VAL A 108 10.05 -1.87 14.96
N GLY A 109 10.03 -0.55 14.83
CA GLY A 109 10.57 0.14 13.65
C GLY A 109 12.08 0.03 13.56
N LEU A 110 12.60 -0.39 12.42
CA LEU A 110 14.04 -0.48 12.13
C LEU A 110 14.55 0.72 11.30
N GLY A 111 13.68 1.69 11.03
CA GLY A 111 13.98 2.86 10.22
C GLY A 111 13.51 2.72 8.77
N ALA A 112 13.79 3.77 7.99
CA ALA A 112 13.41 3.86 6.59
C ALA A 112 14.60 4.30 5.72
N LEU A 113 14.58 3.90 4.44
CA LEU A 113 15.54 4.30 3.42
C LEU A 113 14.85 5.18 2.39
N THR A 114 15.36 6.40 2.19
CA THR A 114 14.88 7.32 1.15
C THR A 114 15.35 6.87 -0.24
N LEU A 115 14.46 6.95 -1.21
CA LEU A 115 14.67 6.56 -2.60
C LEU A 115 14.66 7.79 -3.51
N VAL A 116 15.19 7.60 -4.73
CA VAL A 116 15.25 8.67 -5.76
C VAL A 116 13.89 8.97 -6.40
N GLY A 117 12.89 8.12 -6.19
CA GLY A 117 11.55 8.21 -6.76
C GLY A 117 10.52 7.49 -5.90
N GLU A 118 9.34 7.32 -6.44
CA GLU A 118 8.22 6.66 -5.79
C GLU A 118 8.36 5.14 -5.84
N PRO A 119 8.45 4.44 -4.69
CA PRO A 119 8.41 2.98 -4.68
C PRO A 119 6.99 2.48 -4.96
N THR A 120 6.82 1.72 -6.03
CA THR A 120 5.53 1.16 -6.46
C THR A 120 5.33 -0.27 -6.01
N SER A 121 6.42 -1.02 -5.78
CA SER A 121 6.32 -2.41 -5.36
C SER A 121 7.60 -2.89 -4.66
N VAL A 122 7.46 -3.94 -3.84
CA VAL A 122 8.59 -4.61 -3.19
C VAL A 122 8.41 -6.13 -3.19
N ALA A 123 9.49 -6.84 -3.50
CA ALA A 123 9.59 -8.30 -3.34
C ALA A 123 10.91 -8.66 -2.65
N VAL A 124 11.01 -9.88 -2.14
CA VAL A 124 12.20 -10.35 -1.41
C VAL A 124 12.80 -11.57 -2.10
N VAL A 125 14.11 -11.58 -2.20
CA VAL A 125 14.90 -12.76 -2.60
C VAL A 125 16.15 -12.87 -1.73
N GLY A 126 16.28 -13.98 -1.01
CA GLY A 126 17.38 -14.19 -0.08
C GLY A 126 17.50 -13.06 0.95
N ALA A 127 18.66 -12.42 1.01
CA ALA A 127 18.94 -11.29 1.91
C ALA A 127 18.54 -9.92 1.35
N HIS A 128 17.89 -9.86 0.18
CA HIS A 128 17.64 -8.60 -0.54
C HIS A 128 16.17 -8.32 -0.74
N ALA A 129 15.80 -7.05 -0.56
CA ALA A 129 14.56 -6.48 -1.05
C ALA A 129 14.79 -5.88 -2.45
N LEU A 130 13.93 -6.25 -3.39
CA LEU A 130 13.86 -5.72 -4.75
C LEU A 130 12.74 -4.69 -4.77
N VAL A 131 13.06 -3.44 -4.99
CA VAL A 131 12.11 -2.32 -4.94
C VAL A 131 11.97 -1.73 -6.34
N ALA A 132 10.77 -1.80 -6.90
CA ALA A 132 10.42 -1.10 -8.12
C ALA A 132 10.19 0.38 -7.77
N VAL A 133 10.87 1.28 -8.48
CA VAL A 133 10.86 2.72 -8.19
C VAL A 133 10.54 3.49 -9.46
N ASN A 134 9.41 4.19 -9.45
CA ASN A 134 9.05 5.12 -10.52
C ASN A 134 9.86 6.41 -10.38
N THR A 135 10.60 6.77 -11.43
CA THR A 135 11.39 8.00 -11.52
C THR A 135 10.96 8.89 -12.68
N SER A 136 9.79 8.63 -13.25
CA SER A 136 9.26 9.33 -14.41
C SER A 136 9.12 10.83 -14.15
N ALA A 137 9.58 11.64 -15.08
CA ALA A 137 9.34 13.08 -15.04
C ALA A 137 7.92 13.44 -15.49
N SER A 138 7.32 12.61 -16.34
CA SER A 138 5.95 12.72 -16.85
C SER A 138 5.52 11.38 -17.46
N PHE A 139 4.24 11.23 -17.78
CA PHE A 139 3.71 10.04 -18.47
C PHE A 139 4.28 9.86 -19.88
N THR A 140 4.72 10.95 -20.52
CA THR A 140 5.37 10.89 -21.86
C THR A 140 6.88 10.65 -21.79
N ALA A 141 7.48 10.72 -20.61
CA ALA A 141 8.89 10.43 -20.36
C ALA A 141 9.06 9.45 -19.20
N PRO A 142 8.50 8.22 -19.33
CA PRO A 142 8.52 7.23 -18.27
C PRO A 142 9.93 6.68 -18.06
N THR A 143 10.34 6.65 -16.81
CA THR A 143 11.61 6.05 -16.35
C THR A 143 11.39 5.34 -15.03
N GLY A 144 12.26 4.37 -14.72
CA GLY A 144 12.18 3.66 -13.45
C GLY A 144 13.40 2.81 -13.20
N LYS A 145 13.50 2.39 -11.97
CA LYS A 145 14.64 1.65 -11.46
C LYS A 145 14.19 0.45 -10.65
N LEU A 146 14.97 -0.63 -10.69
CA LEU A 146 14.95 -1.67 -9.68
C LEU A 146 16.07 -1.37 -8.69
N VAL A 147 15.70 -0.96 -7.49
CA VAL A 147 16.65 -0.72 -6.40
C VAL A 147 16.78 -1.97 -5.56
N VAL A 148 18.00 -2.46 -5.36
CA VAL A 148 18.27 -3.65 -4.56
C VAL A 148 18.82 -3.22 -3.22
N VAL A 149 18.15 -3.62 -2.14
CA VAL A 149 18.50 -3.24 -0.77
C VAL A 149 18.83 -4.48 0.04
N HIS A 150 19.97 -4.48 0.72
CA HIS A 150 20.30 -5.52 1.68
C HIS A 150 19.49 -5.33 2.97
N ILE A 151 18.63 -6.29 3.32
CA ILE A 151 17.61 -6.14 4.37
C ILE A 151 18.24 -5.88 5.74
N ALA A 152 19.22 -6.67 6.15
CA ALA A 152 19.79 -6.55 7.49
C ALA A 152 20.54 -5.23 7.72
N THR A 153 21.22 -4.69 6.68
CA THR A 153 21.95 -3.42 6.79
C THR A 153 21.10 -2.22 6.36
N ARG A 154 19.97 -2.46 5.68
CA ARG A 154 19.07 -1.44 5.14
C ARG A 154 19.80 -0.47 4.18
N THR A 155 20.73 -1.00 3.41
CA THR A 155 21.55 -0.22 2.48
C THR A 155 21.33 -0.65 1.04
N LYS A 156 21.31 0.32 0.12
CA LYS A 156 21.28 0.04 -1.32
C LYS A 156 22.59 -0.63 -1.73
N VAL A 157 22.50 -1.78 -2.40
CA VAL A 157 23.66 -2.55 -2.88
C VAL A 157 23.76 -2.59 -4.40
N ALA A 158 22.66 -2.37 -5.10
CA ALA A 158 22.65 -2.27 -6.56
C ALA A 158 21.44 -1.45 -7.04
N GLU A 159 21.50 -1.05 -8.31
CA GLU A 159 20.42 -0.35 -9.00
C GLU A 159 20.48 -0.72 -10.49
N LEU A 160 19.35 -1.12 -11.06
CA LEU A 160 19.20 -1.44 -12.47
C LEU A 160 18.20 -0.46 -13.10
N ASP A 161 18.52 0.05 -14.28
CA ASP A 161 17.59 0.85 -15.07
C ASP A 161 16.52 -0.07 -15.68
N LEU A 162 15.26 0.28 -15.47
CA LEU A 162 14.11 -0.44 -16.04
C LEU A 162 13.64 0.15 -17.37
N GLY A 163 14.08 1.35 -17.72
CA GLY A 163 13.76 2.01 -19.00
C GLY A 163 12.28 2.35 -19.17
N GLY A 164 11.52 2.47 -18.12
CA GLY A 164 10.09 2.80 -18.12
C GLY A 164 9.52 2.78 -16.70
N GLN A 165 8.26 3.16 -16.56
CA GLN A 165 7.55 3.23 -15.29
C GLN A 165 7.23 1.82 -14.76
N PRO A 166 7.85 1.37 -13.66
CA PRO A 166 7.50 0.09 -13.06
C PRO A 166 6.24 0.23 -12.23
N ASP A 167 5.42 -0.83 -12.24
CA ASP A 167 4.24 -0.96 -11.39
C ASP A 167 4.44 -2.04 -10.32
N SER A 168 4.72 -3.27 -10.73
CA SER A 168 4.83 -4.39 -9.81
C SER A 168 6.07 -5.25 -10.06
N VAL A 169 6.57 -5.90 -8.99
CA VAL A 169 7.69 -6.84 -9.05
C VAL A 169 7.31 -8.16 -8.37
N ALA A 170 7.68 -9.25 -9.01
CA ALA A 170 7.53 -10.61 -8.47
C ALA A 170 8.82 -11.40 -8.69
N VAL A 171 9.15 -12.27 -7.73
CA VAL A 171 10.30 -13.18 -7.79
C VAL A 171 9.81 -14.58 -8.12
N SER A 172 10.52 -15.27 -9.03
CA SER A 172 10.22 -16.67 -9.33
C SER A 172 10.40 -17.55 -8.09
N LYS A 173 9.61 -18.63 -8.02
CA LYS A 173 9.61 -19.53 -6.85
C LYS A 173 11.00 -20.12 -6.54
N ASP A 174 11.84 -20.30 -7.55
CA ASP A 174 13.21 -20.82 -7.43
C ASP A 174 14.25 -19.70 -7.16
N GLY A 175 13.82 -18.43 -7.10
CA GLY A 175 14.69 -17.29 -6.84
C GLY A 175 15.66 -16.96 -7.97
N ARG A 176 15.49 -17.51 -9.19
CA ARG A 176 16.45 -17.36 -10.28
C ARG A 176 16.23 -16.10 -11.09
N TYR A 177 15.02 -15.58 -11.11
CA TYR A 177 14.70 -14.33 -11.80
C TYR A 177 13.59 -13.57 -11.10
N ALA A 178 13.52 -12.28 -11.36
CA ALA A 178 12.40 -11.43 -11.05
C ALA A 178 11.75 -10.90 -12.32
N ALA A 179 10.44 -10.71 -12.29
CA ALA A 179 9.69 -10.04 -13.35
C ALA A 179 9.18 -8.70 -12.81
N VAL A 180 9.39 -7.64 -13.58
CA VAL A 180 8.87 -6.30 -13.28
C VAL A 180 7.92 -5.90 -14.40
N VAL A 181 6.69 -5.56 -14.05
CA VAL A 181 5.74 -4.99 -15.01
C VAL A 181 6.14 -3.53 -15.25
N ILE A 182 6.32 -3.18 -16.51
CA ILE A 182 6.53 -1.80 -16.97
C ILE A 182 5.20 -1.35 -17.57
N GLU A 183 4.48 -0.55 -16.83
CA GLU A 183 3.13 -0.11 -17.21
C GLU A 183 3.16 0.97 -18.28
N ASN A 184 3.99 2.00 -18.10
CA ASN A 184 4.01 3.20 -18.91
C ASN A 184 2.61 3.82 -19.07
N GLU A 185 2.12 4.30 -17.97
CA GLU A 185 0.83 4.96 -17.84
C GLU A 185 0.60 6.01 -18.93
N ARG A 186 -0.63 6.07 -19.45
CA ARG A 186 -0.96 7.02 -20.51
C ARG A 186 -1.13 8.45 -19.96
N ASP A 187 -0.82 9.43 -20.79
CA ASP A 187 -1.14 10.81 -20.54
C ASP A 187 -2.54 11.15 -21.10
N GLU A 188 -3.49 11.42 -20.23
CA GLU A 188 -4.87 11.75 -20.64
C GLU A 188 -4.98 13.11 -21.35
N SER A 189 -3.98 13.98 -21.20
CA SER A 189 -3.92 15.27 -21.88
C SER A 189 -3.45 15.16 -23.35
N VAL A 190 -2.82 14.05 -23.71
CA VAL A 190 -2.35 13.79 -25.06
C VAL A 190 -3.44 13.06 -25.86
N ASN A 191 -3.89 13.67 -26.97
CA ASN A 191 -4.94 13.13 -27.84
C ASN A 191 -6.21 12.68 -27.11
N GLY A 192 -6.59 13.37 -26.01
CA GLY A 192 -7.73 13.01 -25.17
C GLY A 192 -7.59 11.64 -24.50
N GLY A 193 -6.36 11.20 -24.24
CA GLY A 193 -6.07 9.92 -23.61
C GLY A 193 -6.22 8.70 -24.55
N ALA A 194 -6.33 8.92 -25.86
CA ALA A 194 -6.45 7.83 -26.83
C ALA A 194 -5.21 6.92 -26.84
N ILE A 195 -5.43 5.63 -26.96
CA ILE A 195 -4.36 4.63 -27.13
C ILE A 195 -4.25 4.18 -28.60
N PRO A 196 -3.09 3.70 -29.05
CA PRO A 196 -1.85 3.48 -28.29
C PRO A 196 -1.08 4.77 -27.99
N GLN A 197 -0.44 4.83 -26.80
CA GLN A 197 0.59 5.82 -26.47
C GLN A 197 1.93 5.12 -26.29
N LEU A 198 3.01 5.77 -26.71
CA LEU A 198 4.37 5.20 -26.60
C LEU A 198 5.14 5.88 -25.46
N PRO A 199 6.08 5.16 -24.85
CA PRO A 199 6.45 3.76 -25.12
C PRO A 199 5.41 2.78 -24.57
N ALA A 200 5.22 1.65 -25.27
CA ALA A 200 4.31 0.59 -24.84
C ALA A 200 4.79 -0.09 -23.55
N GLY A 201 3.84 -0.63 -22.77
CA GLY A 201 4.13 -1.47 -21.62
C GLY A 201 4.84 -2.78 -22.01
N ARG A 202 5.58 -3.38 -21.07
CA ARG A 202 6.34 -4.62 -21.26
C ARG A 202 6.66 -5.30 -19.95
N LEU A 203 7.25 -6.49 -20.00
CA LEU A 203 7.88 -7.11 -18.85
C LEU A 203 9.40 -6.92 -18.92
N ALA A 204 10.00 -6.45 -17.82
CA ALA A 204 11.43 -6.52 -17.62
C ALA A 204 11.75 -7.75 -16.76
N ILE A 205 12.49 -8.70 -17.30
CA ILE A 205 12.94 -9.89 -16.59
C ILE A 205 14.37 -9.67 -16.13
N ILE A 206 14.61 -9.85 -14.85
CA ILE A 206 15.91 -9.68 -14.22
C ILE A 206 16.46 -11.06 -13.86
N ASP A 207 17.58 -11.44 -14.43
CA ASP A 207 18.27 -12.69 -14.10
C ASP A 207 19.08 -12.49 -12.83
N LEU A 208 18.72 -13.21 -11.74
CA LEU A 208 19.26 -13.03 -10.40
C LEU A 208 20.47 -13.96 -10.16
N VAL A 209 21.44 -13.91 -11.08
CA VAL A 209 22.62 -14.77 -11.01
C VAL A 209 23.82 -14.02 -10.45
N GLY A 210 24.41 -14.54 -9.38
CA GLY A 210 25.56 -13.92 -8.72
C GLY A 210 25.18 -12.75 -7.79
N ALA A 211 26.13 -11.86 -7.56
CA ALA A 211 25.89 -10.67 -6.72
C ALA A 211 24.95 -9.67 -7.41
N PRO A 212 24.17 -8.87 -6.67
CA PRO A 212 23.20 -7.94 -7.24
C PRO A 212 23.75 -6.99 -8.32
N ALA A 213 25.01 -6.59 -8.22
CA ALA A 213 25.67 -5.73 -9.21
C ALA A 213 25.93 -6.43 -10.55
N ALA A 214 25.83 -7.76 -10.59
CA ALA A 214 26.02 -8.57 -11.82
C ALA A 214 24.69 -8.97 -12.46
N TRP A 215 23.53 -8.64 -11.86
CA TRP A 215 22.24 -9.00 -12.41
C TRP A 215 21.98 -8.30 -13.74
N THR A 216 21.32 -8.99 -14.64
CA THR A 216 21.06 -8.50 -16.00
C THR A 216 19.58 -8.42 -16.28
N ARG A 217 19.19 -7.45 -17.10
CA ARG A 217 17.83 -7.26 -17.56
C ARG A 217 17.67 -7.72 -19.00
N ARG A 218 16.54 -8.35 -19.30
CA ARG A 218 16.02 -8.57 -20.65
C ARG A 218 14.55 -8.18 -20.71
N ASP A 219 14.12 -7.58 -21.79
CA ASP A 219 12.75 -7.12 -21.95
C ASP A 219 11.92 -8.10 -22.78
N VAL A 220 10.65 -8.26 -22.42
CA VAL A 220 9.65 -9.03 -23.15
C VAL A 220 8.53 -8.08 -23.57
N ALA A 221 8.40 -7.86 -24.87
CA ALA A 221 7.32 -7.06 -25.42
C ALA A 221 5.97 -7.78 -25.25
N LEU A 222 4.93 -7.02 -24.93
CA LEU A 222 3.55 -7.51 -24.82
C LEU A 222 2.75 -7.27 -26.11
N THR A 223 3.43 -6.94 -27.20
CA THR A 223 2.80 -6.74 -28.52
C THR A 223 2.36 -8.06 -29.14
N GLY A 224 1.21 -8.04 -29.84
CA GLY A 224 0.68 -9.25 -30.50
C GLY A 224 -0.10 -10.19 -29.59
N LEU A 225 -0.39 -9.78 -28.34
CA LEU A 225 -1.23 -10.54 -27.42
C LEU A 225 -2.72 -10.19 -27.54
N ALA A 226 -3.06 -9.14 -28.28
CA ALA A 226 -4.45 -8.83 -28.61
C ALA A 226 -4.90 -9.79 -29.73
N ALA A 227 -5.91 -10.63 -29.40
CA ALA A 227 -6.63 -11.44 -30.38
C ALA A 227 -7.67 -10.60 -31.12
#